data_d332f26ac26546cf4607aad504a30096
#
_entry.id   d332f26ac26546cf4607aad504a30096
#
_cell.length_a   1.000
_cell.length_b   1.000
_cell.length_c   1.000
_cell.angle_alpha   90.00
_cell.angle_beta   90.00
_cell.angle_gamma   90.00
#
_symmetry.space_group_name_H-M   'P 1'
#
loop_
_entity.id
_entity.type
_entity.pdbx_description
1 polymer ?
#
loop_
_entity_poly.entity_id
_entity_poly.type
_entity_poly.pdbx_seq_one_letter_code
_entity_poly.pdbx_strand_id
1 'polypeptide(L)'
;MQKKLIALAVASLASGAAFAQTNVTMYGIADAGYVYSTGDAGKASAPGFPVAPGAANIPGNNTFSGVVSGLLSGSRLGFRGEEALGNGLKAIFTLEYSLNIDDNSGVGNTTSGLQARQQFVGLSGGFGAITLGRQYAPGYQATANNDPAAGAVFEPQSYLSAQAGNTITPNSGARWNNSIAYTTPNWGGFTGKLIYAFGETNNQDAITPSGAVPAGTYNDKVVSWEDNGRYGIGANYANGPFNIDFVWQTRQNVIANPAPLITSGLLAPTAIPAPANAAGKDINEAYLGGSFDFKVVKIMASYQQQNDKNPINNDNTVWQVGGIVPVGNGNIHLGYASLEMDQGRVKAPYAPVNAKKLNGNSDAWMIAYTHSLSKRTTLYTGYVWTENDNNSFAAGPISNATSLTGAKGQDNQTFLAGVRHTF
;
A
#
# COMPACT_ATOMS: atom_id res chain seq x y z
N MET A 1 -62.04 -21.36 -6.46
CA MET A 1 -61.14 -20.27 -6.89
C MET A 1 -59.92 -20.14 -5.98
N GLN A 2 -60.02 -20.21 -4.68
CA GLN A 2 -58.92 -20.04 -3.71
C GLN A 2 -57.72 -21.02 -3.90
N LYS A 3 -57.97 -22.31 -4.22
CA LYS A 3 -56.93 -23.29 -4.42
C LYS A 3 -56.00 -23.00 -5.64
N LYS A 4 -56.55 -22.36 -6.69
CA LYS A 4 -55.75 -21.96 -7.88
C LYS A 4 -54.91 -20.73 -7.62
N LEU A 5 -55.38 -19.80 -6.76
CA LEU A 5 -54.61 -18.62 -6.34
C LEU A 5 -53.46 -19.01 -5.41
N ILE A 6 -53.67 -19.96 -4.50
CA ILE A 6 -52.62 -20.48 -3.64
C ILE A 6 -51.58 -21.23 -4.46
N ALA A 7 -51.98 -22.06 -5.44
CA ALA A 7 -51.03 -22.74 -6.32
C ALA A 7 -50.20 -21.76 -7.18
N LEU A 8 -50.81 -20.65 -7.64
CA LEU A 8 -50.13 -19.62 -8.40
C LEU A 8 -49.17 -18.83 -7.51
N ALA A 9 -49.54 -18.53 -6.27
CA ALA A 9 -48.67 -17.87 -5.29
C ALA A 9 -47.46 -18.76 -4.88
N VAL A 10 -47.69 -20.06 -4.69
CA VAL A 10 -46.61 -21.03 -4.40
C VAL A 10 -45.72 -21.21 -5.62
N ALA A 11 -46.29 -21.26 -6.83
CA ALA A 11 -45.51 -21.35 -8.07
C ALA A 11 -44.64 -20.07 -8.32
N SER A 12 -45.19 -18.88 -8.00
CA SER A 12 -44.43 -17.63 -8.12
C SER A 12 -43.33 -17.50 -7.06
N LEU A 13 -43.54 -18.03 -5.86
CA LEU A 13 -42.48 -18.12 -4.83
C LEU A 13 -41.43 -19.16 -5.19
N ALA A 14 -41.82 -20.29 -5.77
CA ALA A 14 -40.87 -21.33 -6.21
C ALA A 14 -40.07 -20.89 -7.45
N SER A 15 -40.64 -20.10 -8.35
CA SER A 15 -39.91 -19.55 -9.50
C SER A 15 -38.92 -18.45 -9.09
N GLY A 16 -39.18 -17.68 -8.01
CA GLY A 16 -38.26 -16.73 -7.43
C GLY A 16 -37.02 -17.38 -6.81
N ALA A 17 -37.16 -18.56 -6.22
CA ALA A 17 -36.04 -19.31 -5.62
C ALA A 17 -35.09 -19.97 -6.66
N ALA A 18 -35.56 -20.16 -7.90
CA ALA A 18 -34.74 -20.79 -8.95
C ALA A 18 -33.75 -19.84 -9.63
N PHE A 19 -33.85 -18.53 -9.38
CA PHE A 19 -32.95 -17.51 -9.96
C PHE A 19 -31.85 -17.03 -9.03
N ALA A 20 -31.84 -17.40 -7.76
CA ALA A 20 -30.77 -17.08 -6.82
C ALA A 20 -29.64 -18.11 -6.92
N GLN A 21 -28.99 -18.20 -8.09
CA GLN A 21 -27.79 -19.04 -8.21
C GLN A 21 -26.62 -18.24 -7.64
N THR A 22 -26.32 -18.50 -6.35
CA THR A 22 -25.10 -18.00 -5.71
C THR A 22 -23.89 -18.67 -6.36
N ASN A 23 -23.06 -17.91 -7.04
CA ASN A 23 -21.82 -18.41 -7.60
C ASN A 23 -20.64 -18.02 -6.70
N VAL A 24 -20.04 -18.99 -6.04
CA VAL A 24 -18.84 -18.80 -5.22
C VAL A 24 -17.64 -19.38 -5.97
N THR A 25 -16.66 -18.54 -6.23
CA THR A 25 -15.39 -18.92 -6.86
C THR A 25 -14.29 -18.90 -5.81
N MET A 26 -13.59 -20.00 -5.65
CA MET A 26 -12.30 -20.06 -4.96
C MET A 26 -11.20 -19.71 -5.97
N TYR A 27 -10.25 -18.89 -5.56
CA TYR A 27 -9.11 -18.50 -6.37
C TYR A 27 -7.87 -18.28 -5.51
N GLY A 28 -6.70 -18.30 -6.12
CA GLY A 28 -5.49 -18.03 -5.37
C GLY A 28 -4.26 -17.83 -6.24
N ILE A 29 -3.19 -17.48 -5.56
CA ILE A 29 -1.84 -17.33 -6.11
C ILE A 29 -0.86 -17.99 -5.14
N ALA A 30 -0.03 -18.88 -5.66
CA ALA A 30 1.17 -19.37 -5.01
C ALA A 30 2.38 -18.81 -5.76
N ASP A 31 3.18 -18.01 -5.08
CA ASP A 31 4.35 -17.30 -5.63
C ASP A 31 5.48 -17.41 -4.63
N ALA A 32 6.59 -18.00 -5.02
CA ALA A 32 7.81 -18.05 -4.23
C ALA A 32 9.04 -18.00 -5.14
N GLY A 33 10.11 -17.44 -4.61
CA GLY A 33 11.36 -17.34 -5.33
C GLY A 33 12.55 -17.25 -4.40
N TYR A 34 13.70 -17.60 -4.94
CA TYR A 34 14.98 -17.37 -4.30
C TYR A 34 15.37 -15.91 -4.44
N VAL A 35 15.92 -15.36 -3.37
CA VAL A 35 16.44 -13.99 -3.29
C VAL A 35 17.86 -14.04 -2.76
N TYR A 36 18.74 -13.29 -3.42
CA TYR A 36 20.04 -12.92 -2.92
C TYR A 36 20.14 -11.40 -2.91
N SER A 37 20.34 -10.82 -1.73
CA SER A 37 20.40 -9.37 -1.56
C SER A 37 21.62 -8.99 -0.75
N THR A 38 22.30 -7.94 -1.18
CA THR A 38 23.47 -7.38 -0.49
C THR A 38 23.27 -5.89 -0.27
N GLY A 39 23.67 -5.40 0.89
CA GLY A 39 23.79 -3.97 1.17
C GLY A 39 25.17 -3.66 1.70
N ASP A 40 25.69 -2.50 1.37
CA ASP A 40 26.96 -2.02 1.92
C ASP A 40 26.79 -1.50 3.37
N ALA A 41 27.88 -1.04 3.99
CA ALA A 41 27.84 -0.53 5.37
C ALA A 41 27.13 0.82 5.51
N GLY A 42 26.77 1.45 4.40
CA GLY A 42 26.22 2.81 4.37
C GLY A 42 27.26 3.88 4.74
N LYS A 43 26.85 5.14 4.65
CA LYS A 43 27.69 6.31 4.96
C LYS A 43 27.36 6.84 6.36
N ALA A 44 27.50 6.01 7.38
CA ALA A 44 27.12 6.30 8.79
C ALA A 44 27.84 7.51 9.42
N SER A 45 28.75 8.14 8.71
CA SER A 45 29.60 9.22 9.19
C SER A 45 29.37 10.52 8.43
N ALA A 46 28.12 11.00 8.31
CA ALA A 46 27.94 12.41 7.95
C ALA A 46 28.49 13.28 9.11
N PRO A 47 29.43 14.20 8.86
CA PRO A 47 29.96 15.08 9.90
C PRO A 47 28.80 15.87 10.54
N GLY A 48 28.61 15.70 11.84
CA GLY A 48 27.62 16.46 12.61
C GLY A 48 26.56 15.66 13.34
N PHE A 49 26.54 14.34 13.22
CA PHE A 49 25.68 13.49 14.03
C PHE A 49 26.54 12.65 14.97
N PRO A 50 26.52 12.90 16.28
CA PRO A 50 27.18 12.02 17.23
C PRO A 50 26.45 10.66 17.19
N VAL A 51 27.18 9.60 16.86
CA VAL A 51 26.75 8.24 17.16
C VAL A 51 26.53 8.20 18.67
N ALA A 52 25.30 7.88 19.09
CA ALA A 52 24.99 7.78 20.51
C ALA A 52 26.01 6.83 21.19
N PRO A 53 26.62 7.20 22.32
CA PRO A 53 27.52 6.31 23.04
C PRO A 53 26.75 5.03 23.40
N GLY A 54 27.16 3.89 22.88
CA GLY A 54 26.49 2.60 23.08
C GLY A 54 25.69 2.09 21.88
N ALA A 55 25.60 2.82 20.77
CA ALA A 55 25.15 2.25 19.50
C ALA A 55 26.22 1.28 19.00
N ALA A 56 26.17 0.07 19.52
CA ALA A 56 26.94 -1.04 19.01
C ALA A 56 26.50 -1.31 17.59
N ASN A 57 27.47 -1.32 16.71
CA ASN A 57 27.42 -1.72 15.31
C ASN A 57 26.80 -0.69 14.35
N ILE A 58 27.66 0.09 13.73
CA ILE A 58 27.45 0.52 12.36
C ILE A 58 27.21 -0.78 11.58
N PRO A 59 26.04 -0.98 10.92
CA PRO A 59 25.85 -2.19 10.16
C PRO A 59 26.97 -2.31 9.14
N GLY A 60 27.73 -3.40 9.19
CA GLY A 60 28.65 -3.76 8.13
C GLY A 60 27.89 -4.14 6.88
N ASN A 61 28.57 -4.63 5.86
CA ASN A 61 27.93 -5.21 4.68
C ASN A 61 26.95 -6.30 5.12
N ASN A 62 25.71 -6.15 4.69
CA ASN A 62 24.64 -7.10 4.99
C ASN A 62 24.37 -7.96 3.77
N THR A 63 24.14 -9.24 3.99
CA THR A 63 23.78 -10.19 2.93
C THR A 63 22.60 -11.03 3.37
N PHE A 64 21.60 -11.16 2.51
CA PHE A 64 20.48 -12.06 2.68
C PHE A 64 20.46 -13.08 1.54
N SER A 65 20.19 -14.34 1.88
CA SER A 65 19.98 -15.44 0.91
C SER A 65 18.88 -16.34 1.43
N GLY A 66 17.82 -16.51 0.66
CA GLY A 66 16.68 -17.32 1.11
C GLY A 66 15.57 -17.46 0.06
N VAL A 67 14.58 -18.26 0.41
CA VAL A 67 13.32 -18.34 -0.33
C VAL A 67 12.34 -17.38 0.31
N VAL A 68 11.61 -16.61 -0.52
CA VAL A 68 10.65 -15.60 -0.07
C VAL A 68 9.34 -15.77 -0.85
N SER A 69 8.23 -15.64 -0.13
CA SER A 69 6.88 -15.71 -0.71
C SER A 69 6.47 -14.39 -1.36
N GLY A 70 5.74 -14.48 -2.49
CA GLY A 70 4.99 -13.35 -3.04
C GLY A 70 5.82 -12.26 -3.71
N LEU A 71 6.93 -12.62 -4.36
CA LEU A 71 7.85 -11.67 -4.98
C LEU A 71 7.22 -10.95 -6.20
N LEU A 72 6.67 -11.71 -7.15
CA LEU A 72 6.00 -11.13 -8.32
C LEU A 72 4.55 -10.74 -8.00
N SER A 73 3.87 -11.54 -7.15
CA SER A 73 2.52 -11.23 -6.69
C SER A 73 2.28 -11.84 -5.32
N GLY A 74 1.87 -11.06 -4.34
CA GLY A 74 1.63 -11.57 -2.98
C GLY A 74 0.77 -12.84 -3.00
N SER A 75 1.31 -13.95 -2.45
CA SER A 75 0.62 -15.23 -2.35
C SER A 75 -0.67 -15.08 -1.56
N ARG A 76 -1.75 -15.73 -2.01
CA ARG A 76 -3.09 -15.52 -1.46
C ARG A 76 -4.05 -16.67 -1.74
N LEU A 77 -5.04 -16.80 -0.86
CA LEU A 77 -6.24 -17.59 -1.06
C LEU A 77 -7.45 -16.68 -0.91
N GLY A 78 -8.41 -16.78 -1.83
CA GLY A 78 -9.60 -15.96 -1.81
C GLY A 78 -10.87 -16.69 -2.21
N PHE A 79 -11.98 -16.16 -1.71
CA PHE A 79 -13.34 -16.53 -2.09
C PHE A 79 -14.04 -15.27 -2.53
N ARG A 80 -14.70 -15.33 -3.67
CA ARG A 80 -15.58 -14.26 -4.16
C ARG A 80 -16.88 -14.85 -4.65
N GLY A 81 -17.95 -14.12 -4.48
CA GLY A 81 -19.25 -14.59 -4.94
C GLY A 81 -20.16 -13.44 -5.32
N GLU A 82 -21.15 -13.79 -6.11
CA GLU A 82 -22.27 -12.91 -6.44
C GLU A 82 -23.58 -13.67 -6.38
N GLU A 83 -24.63 -12.99 -5.94
CA GLU A 83 -26.00 -13.44 -5.91
C GLU A 83 -26.89 -12.44 -6.66
N ALA A 84 -27.64 -12.91 -7.64
CA ALA A 84 -28.59 -12.08 -8.37
C ALA A 84 -29.85 -11.83 -7.52
N LEU A 85 -30.14 -10.55 -7.24
CA LEU A 85 -31.29 -10.11 -6.45
C LEU A 85 -32.50 -9.68 -7.32
N GLY A 86 -32.37 -9.79 -8.63
CA GLY A 86 -33.37 -9.34 -9.61
C GLY A 86 -33.12 -7.92 -10.11
N ASN A 87 -33.77 -7.56 -11.22
CA ASN A 87 -33.67 -6.23 -11.85
C ASN A 87 -32.25 -5.69 -12.08
N GLY A 88 -31.30 -6.58 -12.33
CA GLY A 88 -29.89 -6.23 -12.51
C GLY A 88 -29.12 -5.91 -11.23
N LEU A 89 -29.77 -6.00 -10.06
CA LEU A 89 -29.13 -5.85 -8.75
C LEU A 89 -28.46 -7.17 -8.33
N LYS A 90 -27.27 -7.09 -7.76
CA LYS A 90 -26.51 -8.22 -7.23
C LYS A 90 -25.97 -7.90 -5.83
N ALA A 91 -25.98 -8.88 -4.94
CA ALA A 91 -25.13 -8.89 -3.77
C ALA A 91 -23.77 -9.47 -4.17
N ILE A 92 -22.69 -8.87 -3.67
CA ILE A 92 -21.31 -9.28 -3.97
C ILE A 92 -20.49 -9.37 -2.69
N PHE A 93 -19.51 -10.28 -2.65
CA PHE A 93 -18.55 -10.35 -1.57
C PHE A 93 -17.17 -10.79 -2.06
N THR A 94 -16.14 -10.43 -1.29
CA THR A 94 -14.77 -10.94 -1.44
C THR A 94 -14.18 -11.18 -0.05
N LEU A 95 -13.58 -12.35 0.15
CA LEU A 95 -12.79 -12.72 1.33
C LEU A 95 -11.44 -13.22 0.83
N GLU A 96 -10.38 -12.41 0.97
CA GLU A 96 -9.03 -12.71 0.49
C GLU A 96 -8.04 -12.64 1.63
N TYR A 97 -7.19 -13.66 1.73
CA TYR A 97 -6.18 -13.83 2.77
C TYR A 97 -4.79 -13.96 2.18
N SER A 98 -3.79 -13.39 2.84
CA SER A 98 -2.37 -13.61 2.51
C SER A 98 -1.94 -15.00 2.87
N LEU A 99 -1.11 -15.59 2.02
CA LEU A 99 -0.37 -16.81 2.28
C LEU A 99 1.12 -16.46 2.29
N ASN A 100 1.82 -16.91 3.34
CA ASN A 100 3.27 -16.98 3.30
C ASN A 100 3.63 -18.46 3.11
N ILE A 101 4.09 -18.81 1.92
CA ILE A 101 4.34 -20.22 1.57
C ILE A 101 5.79 -20.65 1.83
N ASP A 102 6.62 -19.75 2.31
CA ASP A 102 8.01 -19.93 2.70
C ASP A 102 8.18 -20.08 4.22
N ASP A 103 7.19 -19.67 5.00
CA ASP A 103 7.23 -19.74 6.46
C ASP A 103 5.85 -20.10 7.07
N ASN A 104 5.76 -20.15 8.39
CA ASN A 104 4.53 -20.44 9.14
C ASN A 104 3.83 -19.15 9.65
N SER A 105 3.86 -18.07 8.90
CA SER A 105 3.26 -16.78 9.29
C SER A 105 2.06 -16.39 8.43
N GLY A 106 1.12 -17.20 8.19
CA GLY A 106 -0.03 -16.89 7.34
C GLY A 106 -1.30 -17.60 7.80
N VAL A 107 -2.08 -18.06 6.85
CA VAL A 107 -3.26 -18.89 7.11
C VAL A 107 -2.84 -20.15 7.85
N GLY A 108 -3.43 -20.38 9.02
CA GLY A 108 -3.11 -21.52 9.89
C GLY A 108 -2.09 -21.23 10.99
N ASN A 109 -1.45 -20.06 11.00
CA ASN A 109 -0.64 -19.64 12.14
C ASN A 109 -1.55 -19.26 13.33
N THR A 110 -1.37 -19.94 14.46
CA THR A 110 -2.15 -19.70 15.66
C THR A 110 -1.81 -18.39 16.38
N THR A 111 -0.68 -17.78 16.06
CA THR A 111 -0.20 -16.56 16.72
C THR A 111 -0.66 -15.30 15.98
N SER A 112 -0.67 -15.29 14.64
CA SER A 112 -1.04 -14.12 13.84
C SER A 112 -2.39 -14.24 13.13
N GLY A 113 -3.05 -15.39 13.17
CA GLY A 113 -4.35 -15.61 12.56
C GLY A 113 -4.36 -15.45 11.02
N LEU A 114 -5.55 -15.25 10.47
CA LEU A 114 -5.75 -15.02 9.04
C LEU A 114 -5.43 -13.55 8.70
N GLN A 115 -4.42 -13.30 7.90
CA GLN A 115 -4.06 -11.96 7.46
C GLN A 115 -4.97 -11.50 6.31
N ALA A 116 -5.88 -10.59 6.59
CA ALA A 116 -6.84 -10.06 5.63
C ALA A 116 -6.17 -9.19 4.57
N ARG A 117 -6.47 -9.47 3.29
CA ARG A 117 -6.15 -8.60 2.16
C ARG A 117 -7.35 -7.75 1.79
N GLN A 118 -8.36 -8.32 1.14
CA GLN A 118 -9.66 -7.71 0.90
C GLN A 118 -10.74 -8.55 1.57
N GLN A 119 -11.61 -7.90 2.34
CA GLN A 119 -12.74 -8.51 3.00
C GLN A 119 -13.89 -7.51 2.98
N PHE A 120 -14.80 -7.68 2.04
CA PHE A 120 -15.94 -6.78 1.88
C PHE A 120 -17.18 -7.50 1.36
N VAL A 121 -18.31 -6.89 1.63
CA VAL A 121 -19.62 -7.23 1.06
C VAL A 121 -20.23 -5.97 0.45
N GLY A 122 -21.12 -6.12 -0.53
CA GLY A 122 -21.74 -4.96 -1.14
C GLY A 122 -22.86 -5.28 -2.12
N LEU A 123 -23.34 -4.23 -2.76
CA LEU A 123 -24.35 -4.28 -3.81
C LEU A 123 -23.78 -3.70 -5.10
N SER A 124 -24.10 -4.32 -6.22
CA SER A 124 -23.71 -3.83 -7.56
C SER A 124 -24.89 -3.89 -8.52
N GLY A 125 -24.86 -3.02 -9.53
CA GLY A 125 -25.91 -2.93 -10.53
C GLY A 125 -25.57 -1.93 -11.62
N GLY A 126 -26.57 -1.47 -12.37
CA GLY A 126 -26.40 -0.43 -13.40
C GLY A 126 -25.85 0.90 -12.87
N PHE A 127 -25.96 1.14 -11.58
CA PHE A 127 -25.42 2.32 -10.89
C PHE A 127 -23.91 2.18 -10.52
N GLY A 128 -23.30 1.03 -10.72
CA GLY A 128 -21.96 0.70 -10.23
C GLY A 128 -21.99 -0.22 -9.01
N ALA A 129 -21.09 -0.02 -8.04
CA ALA A 129 -21.01 -0.84 -6.84
C ALA A 129 -20.82 0.00 -5.58
N ILE A 130 -21.51 -0.39 -4.50
CA ILE A 130 -21.28 0.12 -3.14
C ILE A 130 -20.82 -1.05 -2.28
N THR A 131 -19.67 -0.92 -1.61
CA THR A 131 -19.02 -1.98 -0.84
C THR A 131 -18.63 -1.50 0.55
N LEU A 132 -18.71 -2.40 1.54
CA LEU A 132 -18.36 -2.14 2.94
C LEU A 132 -17.35 -3.19 3.42
N GLY A 133 -16.31 -2.76 4.09
CA GLY A 133 -15.29 -3.63 4.69
C GLY A 133 -13.87 -3.17 4.42
N ARG A 134 -12.92 -4.12 4.49
CA ARG A 134 -11.52 -3.88 4.15
C ARG A 134 -11.31 -4.06 2.65
N GLN A 135 -10.83 -3.02 1.98
CA GLN A 135 -10.71 -3.04 0.52
C GLN A 135 -9.62 -2.09 0.01
N TYR A 136 -9.29 -2.21 -1.27
CA TYR A 136 -8.34 -1.33 -1.92
C TYR A 136 -8.86 0.10 -2.00
N ALA A 137 -8.04 1.06 -1.56
CA ALA A 137 -8.19 2.47 -1.92
C ALA A 137 -7.85 2.70 -3.41
N PRO A 138 -8.24 3.83 -4.01
CA PRO A 138 -7.95 4.12 -5.41
C PRO A 138 -6.46 4.02 -5.76
N GLY A 139 -5.58 4.41 -4.85
CA GLY A 139 -4.14 4.41 -5.04
C GLY A 139 -3.53 3.03 -5.33
N TYR A 140 -4.14 1.95 -4.84
CA TYR A 140 -3.65 0.60 -5.13
C TYR A 140 -3.73 0.28 -6.64
N GLN A 141 -4.91 0.48 -7.22
CA GLN A 141 -5.12 0.14 -8.62
C GLN A 141 -4.37 1.08 -9.55
N ALA A 142 -4.38 2.37 -9.24
CA ALA A 142 -3.70 3.39 -10.05
C ALA A 142 -2.20 3.13 -10.15
N THR A 143 -1.54 2.78 -9.03
CA THR A 143 -0.11 2.44 -9.03
C THR A 143 0.16 1.14 -9.78
N ALA A 144 -0.63 0.08 -9.54
CA ALA A 144 -0.44 -1.20 -10.23
C ALA A 144 -0.70 -1.12 -11.76
N ASN A 145 -1.58 -0.23 -12.22
CA ASN A 145 -1.86 -0.03 -13.65
C ASN A 145 -0.69 0.60 -14.41
N ASN A 146 0.09 1.42 -13.72
CA ASN A 146 1.14 2.26 -14.32
C ASN A 146 2.55 1.85 -13.86
N ASP A 147 2.72 0.62 -13.44
CA ASP A 147 3.93 -0.01 -12.94
C ASP A 147 4.34 -1.15 -13.89
N PRO A 148 5.59 -1.20 -14.37
CA PRO A 148 6.02 -2.21 -15.33
C PRO A 148 5.98 -3.64 -14.80
N ALA A 149 6.02 -3.85 -13.49
CA ALA A 149 5.90 -5.18 -12.86
C ALA A 149 4.56 -5.39 -12.14
N ALA A 150 3.57 -4.51 -12.40
CA ALA A 150 2.19 -4.60 -11.89
C ALA A 150 2.08 -4.76 -10.37
N GLY A 151 2.86 -3.99 -9.62
CA GLY A 151 2.87 -3.98 -8.16
C GLY A 151 3.67 -5.11 -7.53
N ALA A 152 4.65 -5.66 -8.22
CA ALA A 152 5.61 -6.60 -7.66
C ALA A 152 6.38 -5.95 -6.50
N VAL A 153 6.75 -6.74 -5.48
CA VAL A 153 7.47 -6.19 -4.32
C VAL A 153 8.85 -5.65 -4.68
N PHE A 154 9.44 -6.14 -5.77
CA PHE A 154 10.74 -5.72 -6.26
C PHE A 154 10.69 -4.57 -7.29
N GLU A 155 9.51 -4.06 -7.59
CA GLU A 155 9.36 -2.89 -8.46
C GLU A 155 9.71 -1.61 -7.68
N PRO A 156 10.58 -0.74 -8.24
CA PRO A 156 11.10 0.44 -7.53
C PRO A 156 10.05 1.36 -6.90
N GLN A 157 9.04 1.80 -7.66
CA GLN A 157 7.99 2.66 -7.11
C GLN A 157 7.19 1.96 -6.01
N SER A 158 6.97 0.65 -6.13
CA SER A 158 6.21 -0.14 -5.17
C SER A 158 6.85 -0.10 -3.78
N TYR A 159 8.13 -0.42 -3.65
CA TYR A 159 8.76 -0.45 -2.33
C TYR A 159 9.23 0.92 -1.84
N LEU A 160 9.65 1.84 -2.72
CA LEU A 160 10.02 3.19 -2.31
C LEU A 160 8.82 3.96 -1.75
N SER A 161 7.66 3.91 -2.42
CA SER A 161 6.44 4.56 -1.92
C SER A 161 5.98 3.97 -0.59
N ALA A 162 6.05 2.64 -0.43
CA ALA A 162 5.68 1.98 0.82
C ALA A 162 6.63 2.35 1.97
N GLN A 163 7.94 2.41 1.72
CA GLN A 163 8.93 2.80 2.72
C GLN A 163 8.85 4.28 3.10
N ALA A 164 8.43 5.13 2.17
CA ALA A 164 8.10 6.54 2.44
C ALA A 164 6.83 6.72 3.28
N GLY A 165 6.08 5.65 3.56
CA GLY A 165 4.84 5.70 4.33
C GLY A 165 3.64 6.20 3.53
N ASN A 166 3.70 6.18 2.21
CA ASN A 166 2.60 6.55 1.34
C ASN A 166 1.49 5.50 1.36
N THR A 167 0.23 5.94 1.23
CA THR A 167 -0.93 5.07 1.06
C THR A 167 -1.36 4.93 -0.40
N ILE A 168 -0.81 5.75 -1.29
CA ILE A 168 -0.85 5.53 -2.74
C ILE A 168 0.32 4.62 -3.11
N THR A 169 0.08 3.32 -3.14
CA THR A 169 1.08 2.28 -3.33
C THR A 169 0.39 0.95 -3.69
N PRO A 170 0.99 0.03 -4.44
CA PRO A 170 0.41 -1.29 -4.67
C PRO A 170 0.60 -2.26 -3.47
N ASN A 171 0.97 -1.74 -2.31
CA ASN A 171 1.25 -2.49 -1.08
C ASN A 171 0.11 -2.41 -0.05
N SER A 172 0.37 -2.94 1.14
CA SER A 172 -0.64 -3.07 2.21
C SER A 172 -1.20 -1.73 2.69
N GLY A 173 -0.42 -0.64 2.62
CA GLY A 173 -0.87 0.72 2.98
C GLY A 173 -2.08 1.22 2.20
N ALA A 174 -2.27 0.71 0.99
CA ALA A 174 -3.43 1.03 0.14
C ALA A 174 -4.66 0.16 0.40
N ARG A 175 -4.67 -0.68 1.44
CA ARG A 175 -5.86 -1.43 1.89
C ARG A 175 -6.41 -0.79 3.15
N TRP A 176 -7.59 -0.20 3.03
CA TRP A 176 -8.20 0.53 4.14
C TRP A 176 -9.25 -0.32 4.85
N ASN A 177 -9.15 -0.37 6.17
CA ASN A 177 -10.12 -1.00 7.05
C ASN A 177 -11.37 -0.13 7.17
N ASN A 178 -12.47 -0.73 7.65
CA ASN A 178 -13.67 0.00 8.13
C ASN A 178 -14.18 0.99 7.10
N SER A 179 -14.17 0.59 5.82
CA SER A 179 -14.44 1.52 4.73
C SER A 179 -15.76 1.25 4.03
N ILE A 180 -16.36 2.33 3.53
CA ILE A 180 -17.41 2.33 2.52
C ILE A 180 -16.81 2.88 1.22
N ALA A 181 -17.07 2.20 0.10
CA ALA A 181 -16.62 2.67 -1.20
C ALA A 181 -17.74 2.61 -2.23
N TYR A 182 -17.71 3.56 -3.16
CA TYR A 182 -18.51 3.57 -4.37
C TYR A 182 -17.57 3.51 -5.58
N THR A 183 -17.89 2.60 -6.50
CA THR A 183 -17.19 2.49 -7.80
C THR A 183 -18.24 2.69 -8.91
N THR A 184 -17.96 3.61 -9.83
CA THR A 184 -18.87 3.89 -10.97
C THR A 184 -18.93 2.72 -11.94
N PRO A 185 -19.97 2.63 -12.78
CA PRO A 185 -19.87 1.85 -14.00
C PRO A 185 -18.74 2.37 -14.90
N ASN A 186 -18.35 1.56 -15.89
CA ASN A 186 -17.46 2.03 -16.95
C ASN A 186 -18.27 2.85 -17.98
N TRP A 187 -17.91 4.12 -18.13
CA TRP A 187 -18.53 5.04 -19.10
C TRP A 187 -17.56 5.31 -20.26
N GLY A 188 -17.53 4.40 -21.23
CA GLY A 188 -16.68 4.58 -22.42
C GLY A 188 -15.18 4.63 -22.13
N GLY A 189 -14.72 3.84 -21.15
CA GLY A 189 -13.34 3.79 -20.69
C GLY A 189 -13.10 4.55 -19.39
N PHE A 190 -13.99 5.42 -18.96
CA PHE A 190 -13.88 6.15 -17.69
C PHE A 190 -14.49 5.36 -16.54
N THR A 191 -13.74 5.24 -15.43
CA THR A 191 -14.21 4.71 -14.14
C THR A 191 -13.75 5.61 -13.00
N GLY A 192 -14.61 5.77 -11.99
CA GLY A 192 -14.33 6.54 -10.78
C GLY A 192 -14.47 5.69 -9.52
N LYS A 193 -13.73 6.01 -8.47
CA LYS A 193 -13.88 5.40 -7.15
C LYS A 193 -13.82 6.47 -6.07
N LEU A 194 -14.79 6.42 -5.15
CA LEU A 194 -14.81 7.18 -3.91
C LEU A 194 -14.71 6.20 -2.75
N ILE A 195 -13.97 6.56 -1.71
CA ILE A 195 -13.84 5.73 -0.51
C ILE A 195 -13.74 6.62 0.73
N TYR A 196 -14.40 6.19 1.79
CA TYR A 196 -14.21 6.72 3.14
C TYR A 196 -13.92 5.57 4.09
N ALA A 197 -12.92 5.71 4.93
CA ALA A 197 -12.58 4.75 5.99
C ALA A 197 -12.65 5.45 7.35
N PHE A 198 -13.39 4.84 8.27
CA PHE A 198 -13.57 5.37 9.63
C PHE A 198 -12.32 5.08 10.46
N GLY A 199 -11.92 6.05 11.30
CA GLY A 199 -10.75 5.92 12.17
C GLY A 199 -10.98 5.06 13.41
N GLU A 200 -12.24 4.66 13.68
CA GLU A 200 -12.65 3.89 14.89
C GLU A 200 -12.28 4.56 16.23
N THR A 201 -12.23 5.87 16.21
CA THR A 201 -12.01 6.67 17.42
C THR A 201 -13.35 7.07 18.02
N ASN A 202 -13.50 6.90 19.33
CA ASN A 202 -14.68 7.39 20.03
C ASN A 202 -14.51 8.87 20.36
N ASN A 203 -15.59 9.64 20.28
CA ASN A 203 -15.60 10.98 20.87
C ASN A 203 -15.40 10.86 22.38
N GLN A 204 -14.26 11.31 22.86
CA GLN A 204 -14.01 11.43 24.29
C GLN A 204 -13.89 12.90 24.65
N ASP A 205 -14.88 13.41 25.37
CA ASP A 205 -14.73 14.63 26.11
C ASP A 205 -13.85 14.31 27.33
N ALA A 206 -12.57 14.68 27.26
CA ALA A 206 -11.68 14.41 28.37
C ALA A 206 -11.93 15.43 29.48
N ILE A 207 -12.65 15.00 30.48
CA ILE A 207 -12.50 15.54 31.82
C ILE A 207 -11.30 14.81 32.44
N THR A 208 -10.12 15.35 32.30
CA THR A 208 -8.95 14.84 33.06
C THR A 208 -8.86 15.55 34.38
N PRO A 209 -9.22 14.92 35.50
CA PRO A 209 -8.84 15.41 36.81
C PRO A 209 -7.41 14.94 37.06
N SER A 210 -6.43 15.49 36.40
CA SER A 210 -5.04 15.26 36.75
C SER A 210 -4.46 16.60 37.23
N GLY A 211 -4.05 16.62 38.49
CA GLY A 211 -3.57 17.78 39.22
C GLY A 211 -2.27 18.41 38.70
N ALA A 212 -2.04 18.40 37.41
CA ALA A 212 -0.87 18.98 36.76
C ALA A 212 -1.21 20.06 35.73
N VAL A 213 -2.49 20.40 35.56
CA VAL A 213 -2.92 21.51 34.66
C VAL A 213 -3.61 22.57 35.49
N PRO A 214 -3.27 23.87 35.36
CA PRO A 214 -3.97 24.93 36.06
C PRO A 214 -5.48 24.81 35.88
N ALA A 215 -6.24 24.90 36.96
CA ALA A 215 -7.70 24.90 36.94
C ALA A 215 -8.19 25.97 35.97
N GLY A 216 -8.86 25.58 34.89
CA GLY A 216 -9.40 26.46 33.87
C GLY A 216 -8.95 26.24 32.43
N THR A 217 -8.07 25.29 32.17
CA THR A 217 -7.68 24.93 30.78
C THR A 217 -8.48 23.69 30.35
N TYR A 218 -9.60 23.91 29.73
CA TYR A 218 -10.37 22.85 29.07
C TYR A 218 -9.79 22.64 27.67
N ASN A 219 -9.20 21.50 27.41
CA ASN A 219 -8.99 21.03 26.05
C ASN A 219 -10.26 20.30 25.58
N ASP A 220 -11.11 20.99 24.85
CA ASP A 220 -12.46 20.57 24.51
C ASP A 220 -12.56 19.35 23.58
N LYS A 221 -11.45 18.87 23.01
CA LYS A 221 -11.43 17.65 22.18
C LYS A 221 -10.10 16.93 22.30
N VAL A 222 -10.08 15.77 22.95
CA VAL A 222 -8.91 14.89 22.98
C VAL A 222 -8.91 13.97 21.80
N VAL A 223 -10.07 13.42 21.40
CA VAL A 223 -10.23 12.52 20.26
C VAL A 223 -11.58 12.79 19.58
N SER A 224 -11.59 12.85 18.25
CA SER A 224 -12.79 12.99 17.43
C SER A 224 -13.03 11.72 16.61
N TRP A 225 -14.27 11.44 16.23
CA TRP A 225 -14.61 10.35 15.33
C TRP A 225 -13.94 10.46 13.94
N GLU A 226 -13.50 11.66 13.57
CA GLU A 226 -12.75 11.94 12.33
C GLU A 226 -11.27 11.58 12.43
N ASP A 227 -10.74 11.44 13.67
CA ASP A 227 -9.32 11.19 13.85
C ASP A 227 -8.93 9.83 13.28
N ASN A 228 -7.79 9.78 12.57
CA ASN A 228 -7.33 8.64 11.80
C ASN A 228 -8.27 8.18 10.68
N GLY A 229 -9.34 8.90 10.39
CA GLY A 229 -10.18 8.66 9.23
C GLY A 229 -9.42 8.89 7.92
N ARG A 230 -9.93 8.32 6.84
CA ARG A 230 -9.32 8.43 5.52
C ARG A 230 -10.40 8.60 4.47
N TYR A 231 -10.13 9.43 3.48
CA TYR A 231 -10.98 9.48 2.31
C TYR A 231 -10.14 9.64 1.04
N GLY A 232 -10.68 9.18 -0.06
CA GLY A 232 -9.98 9.20 -1.33
C GLY A 232 -10.93 9.22 -2.51
N ILE A 233 -10.44 9.83 -3.57
CA ILE A 233 -11.06 9.84 -4.89
C ILE A 233 -10.04 9.36 -5.91
N GLY A 234 -10.47 8.49 -6.82
CA GLY A 234 -9.70 8.03 -7.98
C GLY A 234 -10.51 8.13 -9.24
N ALA A 235 -9.84 8.44 -10.32
CA ALA A 235 -10.38 8.45 -11.68
C ALA A 235 -9.40 7.73 -12.59
N ASN A 236 -9.92 6.81 -13.39
CA ASN A 236 -9.16 6.10 -14.42
C ASN A 236 -9.85 6.30 -15.77
N TYR A 237 -9.06 6.54 -16.80
CA TYR A 237 -9.51 6.47 -18.17
C TYR A 237 -8.61 5.50 -18.93
N ALA A 238 -9.20 4.45 -19.50
CA ALA A 238 -8.52 3.44 -20.28
C ALA A 238 -9.27 3.20 -21.59
N ASN A 239 -8.60 3.49 -22.70
CA ASN A 239 -9.19 3.31 -24.05
C ASN A 239 -8.10 2.95 -25.06
N GLY A 240 -8.25 1.77 -25.67
CA GLY A 240 -7.26 1.24 -26.61
C GLY A 240 -5.87 1.10 -25.96
N PRO A 241 -4.83 1.71 -26.56
CA PRO A 241 -3.47 1.63 -26.00
C PRO A 241 -3.20 2.57 -24.83
N PHE A 242 -4.12 3.48 -24.52
CA PHE A 242 -3.95 4.54 -23.55
C PHE A 242 -4.58 4.21 -22.21
N ASN A 243 -3.86 4.46 -21.12
CA ASN A 243 -4.36 4.45 -19.74
C ASN A 243 -3.84 5.68 -18.98
N ILE A 244 -4.69 6.31 -18.18
CA ILE A 244 -4.33 7.37 -17.25
C ILE A 244 -5.11 7.20 -15.95
N ASP A 245 -4.43 7.40 -14.83
CA ASP A 245 -4.98 7.35 -13.48
C ASP A 245 -4.67 8.63 -12.72
N PHE A 246 -5.68 9.19 -12.08
CA PHE A 246 -5.55 10.26 -11.09
C PHE A 246 -6.07 9.78 -9.75
N VAL A 247 -5.35 10.07 -8.68
CA VAL A 247 -5.78 9.77 -7.30
C VAL A 247 -5.46 10.93 -6.38
N TRP A 248 -6.39 11.22 -5.48
CA TRP A 248 -6.17 12.08 -4.34
C TRP A 248 -6.71 11.41 -3.07
N GLN A 249 -5.90 11.36 -2.03
CA GLN A 249 -6.21 10.70 -0.76
C GLN A 249 -5.79 11.58 0.42
N THR A 250 -6.53 11.47 1.52
CA THR A 250 -6.21 12.19 2.76
C THR A 250 -6.34 11.23 3.94
N ARG A 251 -5.39 11.29 4.84
CA ARG A 251 -5.46 10.76 6.21
C ARG A 251 -5.74 11.91 7.14
N GLN A 252 -6.90 11.88 7.82
CA GLN A 252 -7.38 12.97 8.64
C GLN A 252 -6.78 12.89 10.04
N ASN A 253 -6.35 14.03 10.58
CA ASN A 253 -5.94 14.18 11.98
C ASN A 253 -5.08 13.01 12.46
N VAL A 254 -4.05 12.63 11.70
CA VAL A 254 -3.21 11.48 12.02
C VAL A 254 -2.56 11.70 13.37
N ILE A 255 -3.08 11.04 14.39
CA ILE A 255 -2.49 11.05 15.72
C ILE A 255 -1.17 10.29 15.58
N ALA A 256 -0.09 11.05 15.48
CA ALA A 256 1.24 10.47 15.51
C ALA A 256 1.41 9.83 16.89
N ASN A 257 1.24 8.50 16.93
CA ASN A 257 1.80 7.77 18.04
C ASN A 257 3.30 8.13 18.02
N PRO A 258 3.89 8.65 19.11
CA PRO A 258 5.28 9.10 19.10
C PRO A 258 6.30 7.97 18.93
N ALA A 259 5.85 6.78 18.57
CA ALA A 259 6.73 5.71 18.14
C ALA A 259 7.24 6.03 16.73
N PRO A 260 8.48 6.32 16.60
CA PRO A 260 9.08 6.94 15.43
C PRO A 260 9.13 5.96 14.28
N LEU A 261 8.78 6.44 13.09
CA LEU A 261 9.38 5.93 11.85
C LEU A 261 10.92 6.16 11.83
N ILE A 262 11.46 6.74 12.87
CA ILE A 262 12.90 6.97 13.09
C ILE A 262 13.41 6.07 14.22
N THR A 263 13.08 4.79 14.22
CA THR A 263 13.71 3.83 15.15
C THR A 263 15.00 3.23 14.62
N SER A 264 15.49 3.61 13.49
CA SER A 264 16.87 3.31 13.12
C SER A 264 17.78 4.50 13.41
N GLY A 265 18.07 4.71 14.69
CA GLY A 265 19.40 5.15 15.16
C GLY A 265 19.84 6.59 14.94
N LEU A 266 18.98 7.56 14.57
CA LEU A 266 19.49 8.86 14.17
C LEU A 266 19.07 10.09 14.95
N LEU A 267 18.11 10.00 15.75
CA LEU A 267 17.88 10.89 16.85
C LEU A 267 17.26 10.01 17.95
N ALA A 268 18.06 9.62 18.97
CA ALA A 268 17.50 9.81 20.26
C ALA A 268 17.40 11.33 20.42
N PRO A 269 16.28 11.97 20.15
CA PRO A 269 16.08 13.28 20.71
C PRO A 269 16.14 13.01 22.20
N THR A 270 16.95 13.70 22.91
CA THR A 270 16.56 14.09 24.24
C THR A 270 15.09 14.40 24.12
N ALA A 271 14.27 13.51 24.62
CA ALA A 271 12.84 13.46 24.39
C ALA A 271 12.30 14.90 24.31
N ILE A 272 11.95 15.34 23.09
CA ILE A 272 10.96 16.40 22.99
C ILE A 272 9.69 15.64 23.34
N PRO A 273 9.12 15.81 24.54
CA PRO A 273 7.85 15.22 24.82
C PRO A 273 6.92 15.80 23.76
N ALA A 274 6.52 14.97 22.79
CA ALA A 274 5.33 15.32 22.01
C ALA A 274 4.29 15.61 23.10
N PRO A 275 3.65 16.79 23.06
CA PRO A 275 2.58 17.06 24.01
C PRO A 275 1.63 15.86 23.90
N ALA A 276 1.39 15.20 25.02
CA ALA A 276 0.69 13.92 25.10
C ALA A 276 -0.73 13.95 24.49
N ASN A 277 -1.17 15.09 23.96
CA ASN A 277 -2.49 15.36 23.42
C ASN A 277 -2.45 16.33 22.23
N ALA A 278 -1.40 16.38 21.43
CA ALA A 278 -1.43 17.19 20.21
C ALA A 278 -2.37 16.50 19.22
N ALA A 279 -3.49 17.12 18.92
CA ALA A 279 -4.34 16.72 17.80
C ALA A 279 -3.47 16.53 16.55
N GLY A 280 -3.58 15.40 15.90
CA GLY A 280 -2.87 15.11 14.66
C GLY A 280 -3.24 16.11 13.57
N LYS A 281 -2.45 16.14 12.51
CA LYS A 281 -2.73 16.93 11.31
C LYS A 281 -2.93 16.00 10.13
N ASP A 282 -3.55 16.53 9.08
CA ASP A 282 -3.81 15.79 7.86
C ASP A 282 -2.51 15.48 7.10
N ILE A 283 -2.53 14.32 6.45
CA ILE A 283 -1.54 13.93 5.45
C ILE A 283 -2.27 13.78 4.13
N ASN A 284 -1.92 14.60 3.15
CA ASN A 284 -2.53 14.59 1.82
C ASN A 284 -1.58 13.94 0.82
N GLU A 285 -2.14 13.14 -0.06
CA GLU A 285 -1.42 12.43 -1.11
C GLU A 285 -2.11 12.66 -2.46
N ALA A 286 -1.33 12.90 -3.50
CA ALA A 286 -1.79 13.01 -4.87
C ALA A 286 -0.94 12.15 -5.80
N TYR A 287 -1.55 11.60 -6.84
CA TYR A 287 -0.91 10.73 -7.84
C TYR A 287 -1.47 11.00 -9.21
N LEU A 288 -0.59 11.02 -10.19
CA LEU A 288 -0.91 10.99 -11.60
C LEU A 288 0.00 9.95 -12.26
N GLY A 289 -0.59 9.00 -12.97
CA GLY A 289 0.16 7.99 -13.72
C GLY A 289 -0.49 7.71 -15.06
N GLY A 290 0.30 7.25 -16.01
CA GLY A 290 -0.20 6.91 -17.32
C GLY A 290 0.67 5.90 -18.04
N SER A 291 0.08 5.24 -19.04
CA SER A 291 0.78 4.31 -19.90
C SER A 291 0.27 4.36 -21.32
N PHE A 292 1.15 4.03 -22.27
CA PHE A 292 0.81 3.87 -23.67
C PHE A 292 1.45 2.60 -24.25
N ASP A 293 0.63 1.77 -24.87
CA ASP A 293 1.04 0.50 -25.50
C ASP A 293 1.26 0.67 -26.99
N PHE A 294 2.53 0.74 -27.38
CA PHE A 294 2.96 0.80 -28.80
C PHE A 294 2.97 -0.57 -29.48
N LYS A 295 2.54 -1.65 -28.79
CA LYS A 295 2.60 -3.07 -29.20
C LYS A 295 4.00 -3.68 -29.16
N VAL A 296 5.03 -2.94 -29.56
CA VAL A 296 6.44 -3.36 -29.47
C VAL A 296 7.06 -3.03 -28.12
N VAL A 297 6.50 -2.03 -27.43
CA VAL A 297 6.86 -1.63 -26.08
C VAL A 297 5.65 -0.93 -25.43
N LYS A 298 5.38 -1.21 -24.17
CA LYS A 298 4.46 -0.40 -23.36
C LYS A 298 5.30 0.50 -22.45
N ILE A 299 5.11 1.82 -22.56
CA ILE A 299 5.79 2.82 -21.73
C ILE A 299 4.86 3.29 -20.64
N MET A 300 5.40 3.51 -19.45
CA MET A 300 4.68 3.92 -18.25
C MET A 300 5.45 5.03 -17.52
N ALA A 301 4.71 5.95 -16.94
CA ALA A 301 5.27 6.96 -16.06
C ALA A 301 4.27 7.35 -14.99
N SER A 302 4.77 7.73 -13.81
CA SER A 302 3.94 8.25 -12.74
C SER A 302 4.67 9.28 -11.89
N TYR A 303 3.88 10.13 -11.23
CA TYR A 303 4.32 11.11 -10.27
C TYR A 303 3.36 11.10 -9.07
N GLN A 304 3.90 11.05 -7.86
CA GLN A 304 3.12 11.14 -6.64
C GLN A 304 3.80 12.07 -5.63
N GLN A 305 2.98 12.71 -4.83
CA GLN A 305 3.42 13.62 -3.79
C GLN A 305 2.64 13.35 -2.50
N GLN A 306 3.35 13.34 -1.36
CA GLN A 306 2.78 13.39 -0.03
C GLN A 306 3.10 14.75 0.62
N ASN A 307 2.08 15.35 1.22
CA ASN A 307 2.19 16.56 2.04
C ASN A 307 1.71 16.23 3.46
N ASP A 308 2.64 16.16 4.39
CA ASP A 308 2.40 15.88 5.80
C ASP A 308 2.35 17.21 6.59
N LYS A 309 1.19 17.56 7.12
CA LYS A 309 1.00 18.78 7.90
C LYS A 309 1.39 18.66 9.36
N ASN A 310 1.83 17.47 9.79
CA ASN A 310 2.28 17.25 11.16
C ASN A 310 3.57 18.04 11.46
N PRO A 311 3.87 18.33 12.75
CA PRO A 311 5.09 19.05 13.14
C PRO A 311 6.38 18.36 12.70
N ILE A 312 6.43 17.04 12.73
CA ILE A 312 7.49 16.23 12.11
C ILE A 312 6.96 15.88 10.74
N ASN A 313 7.40 16.59 9.73
CA ASN A 313 6.86 16.44 8.40
C ASN A 313 7.58 15.29 7.67
N ASN A 314 6.80 14.48 6.98
CA ASN A 314 7.27 13.42 6.11
C ASN A 314 6.85 13.73 4.65
N ASP A 315 7.03 14.98 4.24
CA ASP A 315 6.78 15.35 2.85
C ASP A 315 7.71 14.56 1.95
N ASN A 316 7.15 13.99 0.91
CA ASN A 316 7.95 13.24 -0.05
C ASN A 316 7.33 13.30 -1.44
N THR A 317 8.17 13.03 -2.42
CA THR A 317 7.80 12.89 -3.83
C THR A 317 8.38 11.59 -4.34
N VAL A 318 7.57 10.80 -5.06
CA VAL A 318 8.03 9.62 -5.80
C VAL A 318 7.63 9.78 -7.26
N TRP A 319 8.59 9.62 -8.17
CA TRP A 319 8.29 9.54 -9.58
C TRP A 319 8.93 8.31 -10.21
N GLN A 320 8.35 7.85 -11.27
CA GLN A 320 8.74 6.61 -11.94
C GLN A 320 8.63 6.76 -13.44
N VAL A 321 9.51 6.06 -14.14
CA VAL A 321 9.40 5.75 -15.55
C VAL A 321 9.77 4.29 -15.78
N GLY A 322 9.05 3.61 -16.66
CA GLY A 322 9.34 2.21 -16.94
C GLY A 322 8.72 1.75 -18.25
N GLY A 323 8.99 0.50 -18.57
CA GLY A 323 8.47 -0.10 -19.80
C GLY A 323 8.46 -1.61 -19.78
N ILE A 324 7.62 -2.17 -20.64
CA ILE A 324 7.50 -3.61 -20.89
C ILE A 324 7.76 -3.86 -22.35
N VAL A 325 8.75 -4.73 -22.64
CA VAL A 325 9.09 -5.16 -24.02
C VAL A 325 8.71 -6.63 -24.15
N PRO A 326 7.69 -6.99 -24.97
CA PRO A 326 7.36 -8.37 -25.27
C PRO A 326 8.48 -9.09 -26.00
N VAL A 327 8.89 -10.28 -25.55
CA VAL A 327 9.93 -11.12 -26.17
C VAL A 327 9.49 -12.57 -26.15
N GLY A 328 9.08 -13.08 -27.29
CA GLY A 328 8.56 -14.46 -27.41
C GLY A 328 7.38 -14.71 -26.48
N ASN A 329 7.48 -15.73 -25.61
CA ASN A 329 6.45 -16.04 -24.60
C ASN A 329 6.64 -15.28 -23.28
N GLY A 330 7.49 -14.27 -23.26
CA GLY A 330 7.80 -13.53 -22.05
C GLY A 330 7.84 -12.03 -22.27
N ASN A 331 8.21 -11.31 -21.21
CA ASN A 331 8.36 -9.86 -21.25
C ASN A 331 9.62 -9.45 -20.48
N ILE A 332 10.35 -8.49 -21.02
CA ILE A 332 11.37 -7.75 -20.28
C ILE A 332 10.66 -6.54 -19.64
N HIS A 333 10.92 -6.35 -18.35
CA HIS A 333 10.40 -5.24 -17.56
C HIS A 333 11.56 -4.36 -17.15
N LEU A 334 11.43 -3.07 -17.40
CA LEU A 334 12.41 -2.05 -17.03
C LEU A 334 11.72 -1.01 -16.16
N GLY A 335 12.28 -0.68 -15.03
CA GLY A 335 11.74 0.30 -14.10
C GLY A 335 12.84 1.16 -13.49
N TYR A 336 12.55 2.45 -13.36
CA TYR A 336 13.32 3.38 -12.57
C TYR A 336 12.36 4.21 -11.73
N ALA A 337 12.67 4.39 -10.45
CA ALA A 337 11.94 5.32 -9.59
C ALA A 337 12.92 6.10 -8.70
N SER A 338 12.53 7.32 -8.39
CA SER A 338 13.23 8.20 -7.47
C SER A 338 12.29 8.65 -6.37
N LEU A 339 12.75 8.55 -5.14
CA LEU A 339 12.09 9.03 -3.93
C LEU A 339 12.90 10.19 -3.37
N GLU A 340 12.26 11.35 -3.25
CA GLU A 340 12.79 12.52 -2.55
C GLU A 340 12.03 12.69 -1.24
N MET A 341 12.75 12.67 -0.11
CA MET A 341 12.17 12.84 1.22
C MET A 341 12.64 14.12 1.89
N ASP A 342 11.71 14.86 2.44
CA ASP A 342 11.95 16.03 3.26
C ASP A 342 12.02 15.62 4.75
N GLN A 343 13.13 14.98 5.14
CA GLN A 343 13.27 14.39 6.46
C GLN A 343 13.63 15.43 7.53
N GLY A 344 12.97 15.32 8.68
CA GLY A 344 13.42 15.90 9.94
C GLY A 344 13.21 17.41 10.07
N ARG A 345 12.39 18.01 9.25
CA ARG A 345 11.96 19.40 9.50
C ARG A 345 10.89 19.41 10.59
N VAL A 346 11.34 19.51 11.84
CA VAL A 346 10.44 19.91 12.91
C VAL A 346 9.98 21.35 12.60
N LYS A 347 8.68 21.53 12.26
CA LYS A 347 8.12 22.86 12.01
C LYS A 347 8.12 23.69 13.30
N ALA A 348 8.40 24.99 13.19
CA ALA A 348 8.23 25.91 14.33
C ALA A 348 6.82 25.72 14.94
N PRO A 349 6.66 25.75 16.28
CA PRO A 349 7.62 26.24 17.29
C PRO A 349 8.57 25.16 17.84
N TYR A 350 8.53 23.93 17.34
CA TYR A 350 9.29 22.80 17.89
C TYR A 350 10.70 22.64 17.30
N ALA A 351 11.01 23.37 16.25
CA ALA A 351 12.34 23.30 15.62
C ALA A 351 13.40 24.04 16.45
N PRO A 352 14.54 23.42 16.74
CA PRO A 352 15.70 24.20 17.16
C PRO A 352 16.08 25.18 16.05
N VAL A 353 16.46 26.40 16.44
CA VAL A 353 16.65 27.59 15.57
C VAL A 353 17.63 27.36 14.37
N ASN A 354 18.32 26.24 14.33
CA ASN A 354 19.31 25.87 13.31
C ASN A 354 19.13 24.46 12.73
N ALA A 355 17.92 23.86 12.78
CA ALA A 355 17.70 22.56 12.14
C ALA A 355 17.91 22.69 10.63
N LYS A 356 19.00 22.12 10.11
CA LYS A 356 19.21 22.01 8.67
C LYS A 356 18.15 21.09 8.09
N LYS A 357 17.59 21.46 6.95
CA LYS A 357 16.76 20.60 6.13
C LYS A 357 17.61 19.39 5.71
N LEU A 358 17.24 18.19 6.12
CA LEU A 358 17.90 16.96 5.71
C LEU A 358 17.06 16.35 4.59
N ASN A 359 17.35 16.73 3.35
CA ASN A 359 16.75 16.05 2.20
C ASN A 359 17.48 14.75 1.97
N GLY A 360 16.74 13.68 1.71
CA GLY A 360 17.28 12.39 1.35
C GLY A 360 16.68 11.92 0.03
N ASN A 361 17.52 11.46 -0.88
CA ASN A 361 17.10 10.89 -2.16
C ASN A 361 17.44 9.40 -2.17
N SER A 362 16.53 8.60 -2.71
CA SER A 362 16.72 7.19 -3.01
C SER A 362 16.33 6.93 -4.44
N ASP A 363 17.24 6.40 -5.22
CA ASP A 363 17.06 6.04 -6.61
C ASP A 363 17.09 4.53 -6.76
N ALA A 364 16.23 3.98 -7.60
CA ALA A 364 16.19 2.55 -7.82
C ALA A 364 15.93 2.18 -9.27
N TRP A 365 16.61 1.15 -9.73
CA TRP A 365 16.49 0.57 -11.07
C TRP A 365 16.11 -0.89 -10.97
N MET A 366 15.32 -1.34 -11.92
CA MET A 366 14.90 -2.72 -12.06
C MET A 366 15.05 -3.16 -13.51
N ILE A 367 15.62 -4.34 -13.70
CA ILE A 367 15.47 -5.14 -14.89
C ILE A 367 14.93 -6.50 -14.48
N ALA A 368 13.83 -6.93 -15.11
CA ALA A 368 13.26 -8.24 -14.84
C ALA A 368 12.77 -8.90 -16.13
N TYR A 369 12.66 -10.21 -16.08
CA TYR A 369 12.10 -11.01 -17.17
C TYR A 369 11.05 -11.96 -16.61
N THR A 370 9.90 -12.02 -17.27
CA THR A 370 8.85 -12.99 -17.00
C THR A 370 8.68 -13.91 -18.20
N HIS A 371 8.51 -15.22 -17.96
CA HIS A 371 8.27 -16.22 -19.00
C HIS A 371 7.03 -17.04 -18.68
N SER A 372 6.03 -16.98 -19.55
CA SER A 372 4.79 -17.73 -19.38
C SER A 372 4.95 -19.18 -19.84
N LEU A 373 4.96 -20.12 -18.89
CA LEU A 373 4.90 -21.56 -19.19
C LEU A 373 3.48 -21.98 -19.56
N SER A 374 2.49 -21.30 -19.00
CA SER A 374 1.06 -21.50 -19.30
C SER A 374 0.29 -20.22 -18.96
N LYS A 375 -1.04 -20.21 -19.19
CA LYS A 375 -1.93 -19.13 -18.75
C LYS A 375 -1.92 -18.91 -17.23
N ARG A 376 -1.49 -19.90 -16.44
CA ARG A 376 -1.52 -19.88 -14.97
C ARG A 376 -0.14 -19.89 -14.34
N THR A 377 0.92 -20.29 -15.08
CA THR A 377 2.26 -20.49 -14.52
C THR A 377 3.26 -19.59 -15.23
N THR A 378 3.96 -18.77 -14.45
CA THR A 378 4.97 -17.83 -14.92
C THR A 378 6.26 -18.06 -14.14
N LEU A 379 7.38 -18.23 -14.85
CA LEU A 379 8.72 -18.07 -14.28
C LEU A 379 9.13 -16.61 -14.36
N TYR A 380 9.92 -16.18 -13.39
CA TYR A 380 10.46 -14.82 -13.41
C TYR A 380 11.86 -14.76 -12.82
N THR A 381 12.62 -13.77 -13.26
CA THR A 381 13.90 -13.38 -12.66
C THR A 381 14.04 -11.87 -12.73
N GLY A 382 14.81 -11.31 -11.84
CA GLY A 382 15.02 -9.86 -11.80
C GLY A 382 16.26 -9.46 -11.03
N TYR A 383 16.72 -8.27 -11.32
CA TYR A 383 17.79 -7.59 -10.62
C TYR A 383 17.33 -6.17 -10.31
N VAL A 384 17.51 -5.78 -9.06
CA VAL A 384 17.14 -4.45 -8.56
C VAL A 384 18.35 -3.83 -7.88
N TRP A 385 18.56 -2.57 -8.14
CA TRP A 385 19.61 -1.79 -7.54
C TRP A 385 19.01 -0.52 -6.93
N THR A 386 19.30 -0.27 -5.64
CA THR A 386 18.87 0.91 -4.88
C THR A 386 20.07 1.68 -4.43
N GLU A 387 20.13 2.95 -4.77
CA GLU A 387 21.14 3.89 -4.31
C GLU A 387 20.52 4.89 -3.33
N ASN A 388 21.23 5.17 -2.25
CA ASN A 388 20.83 6.15 -1.27
C ASN A 388 21.87 7.27 -1.16
N ASP A 389 21.43 8.51 -1.10
CA ASP A 389 22.31 9.59 -0.68
C ASP A 389 22.64 9.52 0.83
N ASN A 390 23.49 10.43 1.30
CA ASN A 390 23.98 10.41 2.70
C ASN A 390 22.87 10.57 3.76
N ASN A 391 21.69 11.00 3.38
CA ASN A 391 20.56 11.27 4.29
C ASN A 391 19.40 10.30 4.10
N SER A 392 19.39 9.53 3.04
CA SER A 392 18.36 8.55 2.74
C SER A 392 18.69 7.17 3.29
N PHE A 393 17.66 6.35 3.49
CA PHE A 393 17.78 5.02 4.08
C PHE A 393 16.78 4.01 3.47
N ALA A 394 16.35 4.21 2.23
CA ALA A 394 15.50 3.23 1.59
C ALA A 394 16.23 1.88 1.53
N ALA A 395 15.67 0.87 2.15
CA ALA A 395 16.13 -0.49 2.04
C ALA A 395 15.80 -1.05 0.64
N GLY A 396 16.50 -2.09 0.21
CA GLY A 396 16.11 -2.82 -0.99
C GLY A 396 14.72 -3.44 -0.86
N PRO A 397 14.21 -4.06 -1.92
CA PRO A 397 12.82 -4.55 -1.99
C PRO A 397 12.48 -5.61 -0.93
N ILE A 398 13.46 -6.30 -0.35
CA ILE A 398 13.29 -7.35 0.66
C ILE A 398 13.71 -6.82 2.04
N SER A 399 13.10 -5.75 2.48
CA SER A 399 13.39 -5.11 3.77
C SER A 399 12.98 -5.93 5.01
N ASN A 400 12.14 -6.95 4.84
CA ASN A 400 11.69 -7.82 5.94
C ASN A 400 12.74 -8.85 6.37
N ALA A 401 13.81 -9.02 5.63
CA ALA A 401 14.95 -9.76 6.11
C ALA A 401 15.58 -8.92 7.22
N THR A 402 15.58 -9.43 8.43
CA THR A 402 16.01 -8.76 9.67
C THR A 402 17.44 -8.21 9.66
N SER A 403 18.16 -8.38 8.56
CA SER A 403 19.55 -7.97 8.35
C SER A 403 19.74 -6.81 7.35
N LEU A 404 18.72 -6.41 6.60
CA LEU A 404 18.81 -5.34 5.59
C LEU A 404 18.05 -4.09 6.04
N THR A 405 18.19 -3.71 7.29
CA THR A 405 17.69 -2.41 7.75
C THR A 405 18.52 -1.32 7.07
N GLY A 406 17.85 -0.48 6.28
CA GLY A 406 18.53 0.62 5.60
C GLY A 406 19.36 1.47 6.56
N ALA A 407 20.65 1.38 6.46
CA ALA A 407 21.54 2.37 7.05
C ALA A 407 21.57 3.59 6.11
N LYS A 408 21.76 4.78 6.67
CA LYS A 408 21.85 5.99 5.84
C LYS A 408 22.96 5.86 4.81
N GLY A 409 22.62 6.18 3.56
CA GLY A 409 23.53 6.07 2.42
C GLY A 409 23.95 4.63 2.08
N GLN A 410 23.21 3.63 2.53
CA GLN A 410 23.43 2.23 2.17
C GLN A 410 22.88 1.96 0.77
N ASP A 411 23.75 1.48 -0.12
CA ASP A 411 23.31 0.97 -1.41
C ASP A 411 22.93 -0.50 -1.29
N ASN A 412 21.91 -0.92 -2.04
CA ASN A 412 21.40 -2.28 -1.99
C ASN A 412 21.29 -2.88 -3.40
N GLN A 413 21.65 -4.14 -3.53
CA GLN A 413 21.52 -4.91 -4.77
C GLN A 413 20.80 -6.21 -4.47
N THR A 414 19.76 -6.50 -5.26
CA THR A 414 18.92 -7.68 -5.06
C THR A 414 18.75 -8.44 -6.37
N PHE A 415 19.18 -9.70 -6.40
CA PHE A 415 18.85 -10.67 -7.43
C PHE A 415 17.72 -11.55 -6.93
N LEU A 416 16.79 -11.89 -7.81
CA LEU A 416 15.70 -12.80 -7.51
C LEU A 416 15.32 -13.67 -8.72
N ALA A 417 14.80 -14.87 -8.43
CA ALA A 417 14.24 -15.76 -9.43
C ALA A 417 13.17 -16.66 -8.78
N GLY A 418 12.05 -16.86 -9.46
CA GLY A 418 10.95 -17.60 -8.84
C GLY A 418 9.89 -18.10 -9.82
N VAL A 419 8.84 -18.65 -9.24
CA VAL A 419 7.68 -19.20 -9.95
C VAL A 419 6.40 -18.70 -9.30
N ARG A 420 5.47 -18.26 -10.14
CA ARG A 420 4.11 -17.91 -9.75
C ARG A 420 3.11 -18.82 -10.43
N HIS A 421 2.19 -19.38 -9.65
CA HIS A 421 1.07 -20.15 -10.15
C HIS A 421 -0.26 -19.58 -9.66
N THR A 422 -1.22 -19.40 -10.56
CA THR A 422 -2.59 -18.97 -10.24
C THR A 422 -3.56 -20.14 -10.39
N PHE A 423 -4.50 -20.30 -9.47
CA PHE A 423 -5.49 -21.38 -9.49
C PHE A 423 -6.92 -20.88 -9.24
#